data_d38565ef7bbde01279148a4a9693bdd1
#
_entry.id   d38565ef7bbde01279148a4a9693bdd1
#
_cell.length_a   1.000
_cell.length_b   1.000
_cell.length_c   1.000
_cell.angle_alpha   90.00
_cell.angle_beta   90.00
_cell.angle_gamma   90.00
#
_symmetry.space_group_name_H-M   'P 1'
#
loop_
_entity.id
_entity.type
_entity.pdbx_description
1 polymer ?
#
loop_
_entity_poly.entity_id
_entity_poly.type
_entity_poly.pdbx_seq_one_letter_code
_entity_poly.pdbx_strand_id
1 'polypeptide(L)'
;MKKQFKKIFSSLLVVYLASFLTISSTVFAAEDIDYQAISQQIAKDVEAYRIPAMAVIVVDKDQVVFQETYGENVSPDSPFIIGSMSKSFTALAIMQLVEKGKVDLNAPISTYIDASKWFVKDGQDEKVTVRDLLHHTGGLGTYQTFGHLEITDSYGKHLYANANYGLLGLIIEAVSGESYESYVTKHIFQPLKMSQSSASLQASIEKGLIAGYRNYFGLPISGPADYPGPIDRGSWGSVPAGYLSASISDMGRYLQMYLRDGDAIISKESVQQMFYDTVPVDDEGLRYGLGWGYTEKRFGQPLLVHAGLVENYTSKMFILPEKGIGVVVLVNMNDYLVTNNVLDTIVDPLLGAPRKDLPNLYFPLHLAIDALYLLLTIISIYSFITIGKWKRKEKGMKTYILDILRHFLLPVGLLCLPLLVGSPPRIIWLFVKDLFVVLYFNACALFLIGVYKLFFIWKNRQNQP
;
A
#
# COMPACT_ATOMS: atom_id res chain seq x y z
N MET A 1 10.63 -26.12 0.67
CA MET A 1 9.34 -25.57 1.15
C MET A 1 9.44 -24.13 1.63
N LYS A 2 10.34 -23.72 2.55
CA LYS A 2 10.46 -22.32 3.00
C LYS A 2 10.79 -21.29 1.89
N LYS A 3 11.55 -21.67 0.84
CA LYS A 3 11.84 -20.80 -0.31
C LYS A 3 10.64 -20.61 -1.26
N GLN A 4 9.79 -21.61 -1.42
CA GLN A 4 8.60 -21.53 -2.28
C GLN A 4 7.45 -20.74 -1.61
N PHE A 5 7.26 -20.86 -0.29
CA PHE A 5 6.25 -20.09 0.42
C PHE A 5 6.63 -18.62 0.60
N LYS A 6 7.92 -18.29 0.80
CA LYS A 6 8.37 -16.88 0.74
C LYS A 6 8.15 -16.26 -0.65
N LYS A 7 8.30 -17.05 -1.73
CA LYS A 7 7.96 -16.61 -3.09
C LYS A 7 6.47 -16.29 -3.25
N ILE A 8 5.57 -17.02 -2.61
CA ILE A 8 4.12 -16.84 -2.81
C ILE A 8 3.60 -15.55 -2.16
N PHE A 9 4.20 -15.03 -1.11
CA PHE A 9 3.70 -13.85 -0.40
C PHE A 9 4.52 -12.56 -0.58
N SER A 10 5.81 -12.64 -0.83
CA SER A 10 6.48 -11.54 -1.56
C SER A 10 5.87 -11.41 -2.95
N SER A 11 5.35 -12.51 -3.52
CA SER A 11 4.51 -12.51 -4.70
C SER A 11 3.14 -11.88 -4.48
N LEU A 12 2.52 -11.81 -3.31
CA LEU A 12 1.25 -11.10 -3.12
C LEU A 12 1.44 -9.58 -3.01
N LEU A 13 2.57 -9.10 -2.51
CA LEU A 13 2.96 -7.69 -2.68
C LEU A 13 3.55 -7.47 -4.09
N VAL A 14 4.20 -8.46 -4.68
CA VAL A 14 4.72 -8.51 -6.06
C VAL A 14 3.61 -8.92 -7.05
N VAL A 15 2.65 -9.77 -6.68
CA VAL A 15 1.42 -10.03 -7.45
C VAL A 15 0.55 -8.77 -7.52
N TYR A 16 0.67 -7.87 -6.57
CA TYR A 16 0.12 -6.53 -6.67
C TYR A 16 0.78 -5.68 -7.77
N LEU A 17 2.06 -5.92 -8.06
CA LEU A 17 2.76 -5.34 -9.22
C LEU A 17 2.72 -6.29 -10.43
N ALA A 18 2.50 -7.60 -10.25
CA ALA A 18 2.65 -8.66 -11.25
C ALA A 18 1.35 -9.23 -11.82
N SER A 19 0.15 -8.69 -11.49
CA SER A 19 -1.08 -8.99 -12.27
C SER A 19 -1.00 -8.47 -13.72
N PHE A 20 0.24 -8.25 -14.20
CA PHE A 20 0.55 -7.62 -15.47
C PHE A 20 0.79 -8.57 -16.64
N LEU A 21 0.71 -9.90 -16.51
CA LEU A 21 1.18 -10.79 -17.55
C LEU A 21 0.10 -11.66 -18.20
N THR A 22 -0.06 -11.43 -19.39
CA THR A 22 -0.20 -12.16 -20.67
C THR A 22 -1.13 -11.42 -21.63
N ILE A 23 -0.58 -10.62 -22.53
CA ILE A 23 -1.30 -10.20 -23.73
C ILE A 23 -0.32 -10.23 -24.92
N SER A 24 -0.71 -10.98 -25.95
CA SER A 24 -0.12 -10.94 -27.27
C SER A 24 -0.13 -9.52 -27.83
N SER A 25 0.99 -9.09 -28.39
CA SER A 25 1.16 -7.81 -29.05
C SER A 25 0.26 -7.69 -30.30
N THR A 26 -0.94 -7.16 -30.10
CA THR A 26 -1.70 -6.55 -31.19
C THR A 26 -1.45 -5.05 -31.11
N VAL A 27 -0.86 -4.49 -32.16
CA VAL A 27 -0.74 -3.05 -32.37
C VAL A 27 -2.17 -2.53 -32.54
N PHE A 28 -2.68 -1.83 -31.54
CA PHE A 28 -3.97 -1.15 -31.64
C PHE A 28 -3.73 0.21 -32.34
N ALA A 29 -4.42 0.42 -33.45
CA ALA A 29 -4.66 1.74 -33.99
C ALA A 29 -5.40 2.55 -32.92
N ALA A 30 -5.13 3.85 -32.80
CA ALA A 30 -5.87 4.75 -31.92
C ALA A 30 -7.31 4.84 -32.44
N GLU A 31 -8.18 3.90 -32.04
CA GLU A 31 -9.62 4.09 -32.13
C GLU A 31 -10.00 5.20 -31.15
N ASP A 32 -10.98 5.99 -31.52
CA ASP A 32 -11.54 7.03 -30.62
C ASP A 32 -12.01 6.34 -29.32
N ILE A 33 -11.37 6.69 -28.22
CA ILE A 33 -11.69 6.12 -26.91
C ILE A 33 -13.12 6.55 -26.56
N ASP A 34 -14.03 5.59 -26.40
CA ASP A 34 -15.39 5.83 -25.96
C ASP A 34 -15.44 6.11 -24.45
N TYR A 35 -15.19 7.36 -24.07
CA TYR A 35 -15.23 7.80 -22.68
C TYR A 35 -16.62 7.62 -22.03
N GLN A 36 -17.70 7.62 -22.81
CA GLN A 36 -19.05 7.39 -22.27
C GLN A 36 -19.23 5.93 -21.86
N ALA A 37 -18.78 4.99 -22.69
CA ALA A 37 -18.79 3.56 -22.33
C ALA A 37 -17.90 3.27 -21.12
N ILE A 38 -16.72 3.91 -21.04
CA ILE A 38 -15.81 3.82 -19.91
C ILE A 38 -16.48 4.34 -18.63
N SER A 39 -17.10 5.52 -18.67
CA SER A 39 -17.82 6.10 -17.53
C SER A 39 -18.91 5.17 -17.00
N GLN A 40 -19.75 4.65 -17.89
CA GLN A 40 -20.82 3.71 -17.52
C GLN A 40 -20.26 2.43 -16.88
N GLN A 41 -19.13 1.96 -17.35
CA GLN A 41 -18.48 0.77 -16.81
C GLN A 41 -17.88 1.04 -15.42
N ILE A 42 -17.23 2.19 -15.23
CA ILE A 42 -16.70 2.60 -13.93
C ILE A 42 -17.86 2.72 -12.91
N ALA A 43 -18.98 3.30 -13.31
CA ALA A 43 -20.16 3.40 -12.44
C ALA A 43 -20.66 2.01 -11.98
N LYS A 44 -20.69 1.01 -12.88
CA LYS A 44 -21.03 -0.37 -12.51
C LYS A 44 -20.03 -1.00 -11.55
N ASP A 45 -18.73 -0.73 -11.75
CA ASP A 45 -17.69 -1.27 -10.86
C ASP A 45 -17.76 -0.61 -9.47
N VAL A 46 -17.98 0.70 -9.41
CA VAL A 46 -18.20 1.44 -8.14
C VAL A 46 -19.35 0.83 -7.35
N GLU A 47 -20.47 0.53 -8.00
CA GLU A 47 -21.62 -0.12 -7.37
C GLU A 47 -21.29 -1.57 -6.96
N ALA A 48 -20.76 -2.37 -7.87
CA ALA A 48 -20.47 -3.80 -7.64
C ALA A 48 -19.47 -4.04 -6.50
N TYR A 49 -18.48 -3.15 -6.35
CA TYR A 49 -17.45 -3.23 -5.30
C TYR A 49 -17.76 -2.34 -4.09
N ARG A 50 -18.96 -1.72 -4.05
CA ARG A 50 -19.41 -0.86 -2.95
C ARG A 50 -18.41 0.25 -2.61
N ILE A 51 -17.80 0.86 -3.61
CA ILE A 51 -16.82 1.95 -3.45
C ILE A 51 -17.58 3.22 -3.07
N PRO A 52 -17.32 3.85 -1.90
CA PRO A 52 -18.10 5.00 -1.46
C PRO A 52 -17.83 6.25 -2.30
N ALA A 53 -16.58 6.49 -2.73
CA ALA A 53 -16.24 7.55 -3.67
C ALA A 53 -14.98 7.22 -4.48
N MET A 54 -14.99 7.67 -5.73
CA MET A 54 -13.90 7.54 -6.69
C MET A 54 -13.78 8.81 -7.51
N ALA A 55 -12.56 9.16 -7.91
CA ALA A 55 -12.28 10.21 -8.87
C ALA A 55 -11.27 9.71 -9.92
N VAL A 56 -11.52 10.03 -11.18
CA VAL A 56 -10.69 9.62 -12.33
C VAL A 56 -10.39 10.82 -13.19
N ILE A 57 -9.15 10.91 -13.69
CA ILE A 57 -8.74 11.92 -14.66
C ILE A 57 -7.82 11.31 -15.72
N VAL A 58 -8.01 11.73 -16.96
CA VAL A 58 -7.09 11.53 -18.07
C VAL A 58 -6.66 12.91 -18.56
N VAL A 59 -5.36 13.11 -18.69
CA VAL A 59 -4.78 14.34 -19.20
C VAL A 59 -3.82 14.07 -20.35
N ASP A 60 -3.75 15.00 -21.27
CA ASP A 60 -2.57 15.19 -22.12
C ASP A 60 -1.75 16.38 -21.62
N LYS A 61 -0.69 16.74 -22.32
CA LYS A 61 0.18 17.85 -21.90
C LYS A 61 -0.54 19.20 -21.85
N ASP A 62 -1.63 19.40 -22.61
CA ASP A 62 -2.28 20.70 -22.81
C ASP A 62 -3.61 20.82 -22.06
N GLN A 63 -4.36 19.70 -21.92
CA GLN A 63 -5.73 19.72 -21.41
C GLN A 63 -6.11 18.49 -20.58
N VAL A 64 -7.25 18.61 -19.92
CA VAL A 64 -7.96 17.47 -19.34
C VAL A 64 -8.79 16.83 -20.45
N VAL A 65 -8.53 15.56 -20.75
CA VAL A 65 -9.21 14.78 -21.80
C VAL A 65 -10.48 14.14 -21.25
N PHE A 66 -10.41 13.64 -20.01
CA PHE A 66 -11.55 13.02 -19.34
C PHE A 66 -11.41 13.24 -17.82
N GLN A 67 -12.52 13.57 -17.15
CA GLN A 67 -12.53 13.74 -15.70
C GLN A 67 -13.93 13.45 -15.17
N GLU A 68 -14.01 12.51 -14.23
CA GLU A 68 -15.28 12.19 -13.55
C GLU A 68 -15.09 11.84 -12.08
N THR A 69 -16.18 12.00 -11.32
CA THR A 69 -16.26 11.60 -9.91
C THR A 69 -17.50 10.76 -9.69
N TYR A 70 -17.39 9.77 -8.80
CA TYR A 70 -18.43 8.82 -8.46
C TYR A 70 -18.60 8.79 -6.93
N GLY A 71 -19.84 8.70 -6.47
CA GLY A 71 -20.20 8.71 -5.04
C GLY A 71 -20.84 10.04 -4.61
N GLU A 72 -21.30 10.07 -3.35
CA GLU A 72 -21.94 11.25 -2.79
C GLU A 72 -20.91 12.26 -2.26
N ASN A 73 -21.18 13.55 -2.43
CA ASN A 73 -20.38 14.66 -1.89
C ASN A 73 -18.90 14.64 -2.31
N VAL A 74 -18.59 14.11 -3.48
CA VAL A 74 -17.27 14.13 -4.09
C VAL A 74 -17.25 15.03 -5.32
N SER A 75 -16.22 15.86 -5.42
CA SER A 75 -16.00 16.76 -6.57
C SER A 75 -14.57 16.56 -7.11
N PRO A 76 -14.27 17.09 -8.29
CA PRO A 76 -12.90 17.08 -8.81
C PRO A 76 -11.86 17.73 -7.89
N ASP A 77 -12.29 18.61 -7.01
CA ASP A 77 -11.44 19.32 -6.05
C ASP A 77 -11.44 18.69 -4.66
N SER A 78 -12.15 17.59 -4.45
CA SER A 78 -12.12 16.86 -3.18
C SER A 78 -10.77 16.17 -2.96
N PRO A 79 -10.06 16.43 -1.84
CA PRO A 79 -8.79 15.75 -1.54
C PRO A 79 -9.00 14.30 -1.10
N PHE A 80 -8.10 13.44 -1.54
CA PHE A 80 -7.91 12.06 -1.10
C PHE A 80 -6.49 11.89 -0.55
N ILE A 81 -6.26 11.01 0.40
CA ILE A 81 -4.90 10.58 0.72
C ILE A 81 -4.41 9.68 -0.42
N ILE A 82 -3.28 10.06 -1.04
CA ILE A 82 -2.82 9.44 -2.28
C ILE A 82 -1.88 8.25 -2.09
N GLY A 83 -1.69 7.80 -0.84
CA GLY A 83 -0.86 6.65 -0.56
C GLY A 83 0.57 6.82 -1.07
N SER A 84 1.17 5.71 -1.47
CA SER A 84 2.56 5.68 -1.92
C SER A 84 2.85 6.48 -3.20
N MET A 85 1.85 7.03 -3.89
CA MET A 85 2.11 8.04 -4.94
C MET A 85 2.84 9.27 -4.36
N SER A 86 2.76 9.50 -3.04
CA SER A 86 3.55 10.52 -2.32
C SER A 86 5.05 10.38 -2.55
N LYS A 87 5.54 9.17 -2.83
CA LYS A 87 6.96 8.91 -3.07
C LYS A 87 7.49 9.64 -4.31
N SER A 88 6.68 9.78 -5.36
CA SER A 88 7.10 10.52 -6.55
C SER A 88 7.31 12.01 -6.25
N PHE A 89 6.49 12.60 -5.35
CA PHE A 89 6.67 13.97 -4.88
C PHE A 89 7.94 14.15 -4.04
N THR A 90 8.21 13.17 -3.16
CA THR A 90 9.45 13.16 -2.36
C THR A 90 10.69 13.02 -3.26
N ALA A 91 10.63 12.13 -4.26
CA ALA A 91 11.70 12.00 -5.25
C ALA A 91 11.89 13.30 -6.06
N LEU A 92 10.80 13.94 -6.50
CA LEU A 92 10.85 15.23 -7.18
C LEU A 92 11.51 16.29 -6.30
N ALA A 93 11.19 16.36 -5.01
CA ALA A 93 11.80 17.30 -4.06
C ALA A 93 13.31 17.04 -3.89
N ILE A 94 13.74 15.79 -3.81
CA ILE A 94 15.17 15.43 -3.79
C ILE A 94 15.85 15.86 -5.09
N MET A 95 15.24 15.60 -6.24
CA MET A 95 15.82 15.97 -7.53
C MET A 95 15.93 17.49 -7.72
N GLN A 96 14.99 18.27 -7.19
CA GLN A 96 15.13 19.73 -7.13
C GLN A 96 16.35 20.18 -6.29
N LEU A 97 16.65 19.47 -5.21
CA LEU A 97 17.84 19.73 -4.38
C LEU A 97 19.13 19.27 -5.07
N VAL A 98 19.07 18.20 -5.87
CA VAL A 98 20.19 17.75 -6.74
C VAL A 98 20.51 18.80 -7.79
N GLU A 99 19.53 19.35 -8.50
CA GLU A 99 19.73 20.41 -9.49
C GLU A 99 20.34 21.68 -8.88
N LYS A 100 20.01 21.96 -7.63
CA LYS A 100 20.59 23.08 -6.88
C LYS A 100 21.99 22.78 -6.32
N GLY A 101 22.55 21.60 -6.61
CA GLY A 101 23.86 21.15 -6.08
C GLY A 101 23.90 20.95 -4.58
N LYS A 102 22.75 20.84 -3.92
CA LYS A 102 22.63 20.67 -2.47
C LYS A 102 22.63 19.19 -2.04
N VAL A 103 22.27 18.29 -2.93
CA VAL A 103 22.24 16.83 -2.71
C VAL A 103 23.01 16.16 -3.85
N ASP A 104 23.90 15.22 -3.50
CA ASP A 104 24.50 14.26 -4.42
C ASP A 104 23.83 12.90 -4.22
N LEU A 105 23.27 12.34 -5.29
CA LEU A 105 22.62 11.05 -5.25
C LEU A 105 23.54 9.91 -4.77
N ASN A 106 24.84 10.01 -5.00
CA ASN A 106 25.83 8.99 -4.66
C ASN A 106 26.44 9.20 -3.27
N ALA A 107 26.15 10.31 -2.60
CA ALA A 107 26.63 10.55 -1.25
C ALA A 107 25.89 9.66 -0.24
N PRO A 108 26.59 9.17 0.81
CA PRO A 108 25.96 8.52 1.96
C PRO A 108 24.94 9.44 2.63
N ILE A 109 23.87 8.87 3.18
CA ILE A 109 22.83 9.65 3.88
C ILE A 109 23.38 10.35 5.12
N SER A 110 24.42 9.80 5.76
CA SER A 110 25.14 10.40 6.89
C SER A 110 25.76 11.76 6.53
N THR A 111 25.96 12.06 5.24
CA THR A 111 26.40 13.39 4.79
C THR A 111 25.38 14.50 5.11
N TYR A 112 24.09 14.16 5.16
CA TYR A 112 23.01 15.13 5.28
C TYR A 112 22.28 15.08 6.62
N ILE A 113 22.18 13.90 7.23
CA ILE A 113 21.43 13.68 8.47
C ILE A 113 22.18 12.75 9.42
N ASP A 114 22.06 12.96 10.72
CA ASP A 114 22.42 11.96 11.72
C ASP A 114 21.35 10.85 11.73
N ALA A 115 21.53 9.86 10.85
CA ALA A 115 20.63 8.73 10.72
C ALA A 115 21.01 7.55 11.62
N SER A 116 22.18 7.56 12.25
CA SER A 116 22.69 6.47 13.11
C SER A 116 21.69 6.04 14.19
N LYS A 117 20.99 7.00 14.79
CA LYS A 117 19.96 6.78 15.83
C LYS A 117 18.77 5.92 15.38
N TRP A 118 18.57 5.77 14.08
CA TRP A 118 17.48 4.98 13.49
C TRP A 118 17.90 3.55 13.17
N PHE A 119 19.21 3.29 13.08
CA PHE A 119 19.76 1.97 12.77
C PHE A 119 20.07 1.18 14.04
N VAL A 120 20.05 -0.16 13.91
CA VAL A 120 20.42 -1.08 15.02
C VAL A 120 21.93 -1.18 15.16
N LYS A 121 22.67 -1.07 14.05
CA LYS A 121 24.14 -1.19 14.01
C LYS A 121 24.74 0.13 13.56
N ASP A 122 25.81 0.53 14.22
CA ASP A 122 26.58 1.72 13.89
C ASP A 122 27.18 1.65 12.48
N GLY A 123 27.30 2.80 11.81
CA GLY A 123 27.92 2.96 10.50
C GLY A 123 27.13 2.37 9.33
N GLN A 124 25.90 1.92 9.55
CA GLN A 124 25.03 1.47 8.44
C GLN A 124 24.54 2.62 7.57
N ASP A 125 24.28 3.77 8.16
CA ASP A 125 23.91 5.01 7.48
C ASP A 125 25.03 5.59 6.60
N GLU A 126 26.29 5.24 6.86
CA GLU A 126 27.44 5.60 6.01
C GLU A 126 27.51 4.78 4.71
N LYS A 127 26.81 3.65 4.65
CA LYS A 127 26.79 2.75 3.49
C LYS A 127 25.66 3.03 2.51
N VAL A 128 24.54 3.55 3.02
CA VAL A 128 23.33 3.78 2.22
C VAL A 128 23.42 5.16 1.56
N THR A 129 23.31 5.21 0.25
CA THR A 129 23.30 6.46 -0.51
C THR A 129 21.88 7.00 -0.69
N VAL A 130 21.76 8.28 -1.07
CA VAL A 130 20.47 8.87 -1.44
C VAL A 130 19.83 8.13 -2.63
N ARG A 131 20.64 7.70 -3.61
CA ARG A 131 20.21 6.86 -4.74
C ARG A 131 19.64 5.53 -4.28
N ASP A 132 20.28 4.88 -3.31
CA ASP A 132 19.78 3.62 -2.74
C ASP A 132 18.40 3.78 -2.10
N LEU A 133 18.16 4.89 -1.40
CA LEU A 133 16.86 5.17 -0.82
C LEU A 133 15.79 5.35 -1.91
N LEU A 134 16.10 6.13 -2.95
CA LEU A 134 15.18 6.40 -4.07
C LEU A 134 14.79 5.11 -4.81
N HIS A 135 15.75 4.21 -5.03
CA HIS A 135 15.56 2.93 -5.72
C HIS A 135 15.06 1.79 -4.82
N HIS A 136 14.95 2.00 -3.51
CA HIS A 136 14.71 0.91 -2.55
C HIS A 136 15.80 -0.18 -2.56
N THR A 137 17.07 0.19 -2.81
CA THR A 137 18.21 -0.73 -2.81
C THR A 137 19.09 -0.64 -1.56
N GLY A 138 18.76 0.23 -0.60
CA GLY A 138 19.49 0.43 0.65
C GLY A 138 19.49 -0.75 1.62
N GLY A 139 18.90 -1.90 1.24
CA GLY A 139 18.86 -3.10 2.06
C GLY A 139 17.85 -3.03 3.22
N LEU A 140 17.01 -2.00 3.31
CA LEU A 140 16.02 -1.89 4.38
C LEU A 140 14.83 -2.83 4.11
N GLY A 141 14.39 -3.55 5.15
CA GLY A 141 13.26 -4.47 5.04
C GLY A 141 11.92 -3.74 4.97
N THR A 142 10.96 -4.29 4.21
CA THR A 142 9.64 -3.71 3.96
C THR A 142 8.88 -3.29 5.22
N TYR A 143 9.03 -4.05 6.31
CA TYR A 143 8.29 -3.86 7.56
C TYR A 143 9.13 -3.31 8.71
N GLN A 144 10.38 -2.93 8.45
CA GLN A 144 11.23 -2.31 9.46
C GLN A 144 10.68 -0.95 9.88
N THR A 145 10.93 -0.59 11.13
CA THR A 145 10.51 0.67 11.72
C THR A 145 11.72 1.52 12.11
N PHE A 146 11.55 2.82 12.15
CA PHE A 146 12.57 3.74 12.64
C PHE A 146 13.02 3.35 14.06
N GLY A 147 14.33 3.39 14.32
CA GLY A 147 14.95 2.88 15.55
C GLY A 147 15.23 1.38 15.55
N HIS A 148 14.81 0.66 14.50
CA HIS A 148 15.09 -0.75 14.25
C HIS A 148 15.43 -1.02 12.78
N LEU A 149 16.01 -0.02 12.10
CA LEU A 149 16.48 -0.18 10.72
C LEU A 149 17.76 -1.01 10.71
N GLU A 150 17.86 -1.94 9.79
CA GLU A 150 19.04 -2.79 9.60
C GLU A 150 19.20 -3.10 8.12
N ILE A 151 20.44 -2.96 7.63
CA ILE A 151 20.80 -3.40 6.28
C ILE A 151 20.77 -4.93 6.26
N THR A 152 19.91 -5.48 5.40
CA THR A 152 19.73 -6.93 5.20
C THR A 152 20.55 -7.43 4.00
N ASP A 153 20.50 -8.73 3.72
CA ASP A 153 21.11 -9.36 2.54
C ASP A 153 20.50 -8.88 1.19
N SER A 154 19.48 -8.01 1.26
CA SER A 154 18.88 -7.36 0.08
C SER A 154 19.61 -6.08 -0.37
N TYR A 155 20.70 -5.66 0.32
CA TYR A 155 21.48 -4.48 -0.09
C TYR A 155 21.92 -4.59 -1.55
N GLY A 156 21.71 -3.52 -2.32
CA GLY A 156 21.96 -3.51 -3.76
C GLY A 156 20.87 -4.18 -4.62
N LYS A 157 19.83 -4.75 -3.99
CA LYS A 157 18.66 -5.31 -4.68
C LYS A 157 17.40 -4.56 -4.27
N HIS A 158 16.47 -4.40 -5.19
CA HIS A 158 15.21 -3.75 -4.87
C HIS A 158 14.44 -4.52 -3.79
N LEU A 159 14.14 -3.84 -2.69
CA LEU A 159 13.23 -4.29 -1.65
C LEU A 159 12.45 -3.09 -1.12
N TYR A 160 11.19 -3.00 -1.54
CA TYR A 160 10.34 -1.85 -1.22
C TYR A 160 10.18 -1.65 0.30
N ALA A 161 10.57 -0.47 0.80
CA ALA A 161 10.46 -0.12 2.22
C ALA A 161 10.08 1.36 2.40
N ASN A 162 9.05 1.62 3.23
CA ASN A 162 8.61 2.98 3.53
C ASN A 162 9.69 3.81 4.23
N ALA A 163 10.54 3.18 5.04
CA ALA A 163 11.63 3.84 5.74
C ALA A 163 12.58 4.60 4.80
N ASN A 164 12.82 4.08 3.58
CA ASN A 164 13.65 4.78 2.58
C ASN A 164 13.12 6.20 2.31
N TYR A 165 11.84 6.34 2.07
CA TYR A 165 11.22 7.63 1.76
C TYR A 165 11.00 8.51 3.00
N GLY A 166 10.89 7.91 4.17
CA GLY A 166 10.95 8.66 5.43
C GLY A 166 12.33 9.32 5.62
N LEU A 167 13.42 8.57 5.37
CA LEU A 167 14.80 9.11 5.41
C LEU A 167 15.01 10.21 4.37
N LEU A 168 14.47 10.06 3.13
CA LEU A 168 14.49 11.13 2.13
C LEU A 168 13.77 12.40 2.59
N GLY A 169 12.64 12.26 3.29
CA GLY A 169 11.94 13.39 3.91
C GLY A 169 12.81 14.13 4.92
N LEU A 170 13.51 13.40 5.79
CA LEU A 170 14.46 14.00 6.75
C LEU A 170 15.65 14.70 6.05
N ILE A 171 16.13 14.16 4.94
CA ILE A 171 17.18 14.81 4.13
C ILE A 171 16.66 16.11 3.51
N ILE A 172 15.43 16.13 3.00
CA ILE A 172 14.81 17.35 2.47
C ILE A 172 14.77 18.45 3.54
N GLU A 173 14.32 18.10 4.76
CA GLU A 173 14.25 19.05 5.88
C GLU A 173 15.64 19.58 6.27
N ALA A 174 16.61 18.69 6.45
CA ALA A 174 17.97 19.06 6.87
C ALA A 174 18.69 19.95 5.86
N VAL A 175 18.55 19.63 4.55
CA VAL A 175 19.26 20.33 3.47
C VAL A 175 18.58 21.64 3.10
N SER A 176 17.25 21.71 3.13
CA SER A 176 16.50 22.90 2.77
C SER A 176 16.38 23.90 3.92
N GLY A 177 16.37 23.43 5.18
CA GLY A 177 16.03 24.21 6.37
C GLY A 177 14.52 24.46 6.50
N GLU A 178 13.68 23.82 5.68
CA GLU A 178 12.23 23.91 5.69
C GLU A 178 11.64 22.57 6.18
N SER A 179 10.48 22.56 6.86
CA SER A 179 9.77 21.31 7.10
C SER A 179 9.37 20.66 5.76
N TYR A 180 9.21 19.34 5.74
CA TYR A 180 8.77 18.61 4.54
C TYR A 180 7.46 19.19 3.97
N GLU A 181 6.48 19.49 4.85
CA GLU A 181 5.22 20.13 4.46
C GLU A 181 5.45 21.48 3.78
N SER A 182 6.28 22.35 4.39
CA SER A 182 6.61 23.66 3.82
C SER A 182 7.29 23.52 2.48
N TYR A 183 8.27 22.61 2.37
CA TYR A 183 9.02 22.41 1.14
C TYR A 183 8.13 22.00 -0.03
N VAL A 184 7.34 20.93 0.13
CA VAL A 184 6.48 20.44 -0.97
C VAL A 184 5.39 21.44 -1.32
N THR A 185 4.84 22.14 -0.32
CA THR A 185 3.84 23.19 -0.55
C THR A 185 4.40 24.31 -1.39
N LYS A 186 5.57 24.85 -1.01
CA LYS A 186 6.17 26.04 -1.62
C LYS A 186 6.82 25.73 -2.99
N HIS A 187 7.47 24.57 -3.11
CA HIS A 187 8.29 24.24 -4.27
C HIS A 187 7.62 23.30 -5.26
N ILE A 188 6.48 22.69 -4.92
CA ILE A 188 5.76 21.80 -5.82
C ILE A 188 4.29 22.22 -5.94
N PHE A 189 3.52 22.25 -4.84
CA PHE A 189 2.06 22.46 -4.91
C PHE A 189 1.72 23.87 -5.42
N GLN A 190 2.32 24.92 -4.85
CA GLN A 190 2.03 26.30 -5.26
C GLN A 190 2.41 26.59 -6.71
N PRO A 191 3.63 26.26 -7.18
CA PRO A 191 4.00 26.47 -8.57
C PRO A 191 3.10 25.72 -9.57
N LEU A 192 2.67 24.48 -9.22
CA LEU A 192 1.74 23.68 -10.02
C LEU A 192 0.27 24.06 -9.82
N LYS A 193 -0.03 25.07 -8.98
CA LYS A 193 -1.41 25.47 -8.64
C LYS A 193 -2.25 24.31 -8.06
N MET A 194 -1.61 23.41 -7.32
CA MET A 194 -2.25 22.27 -6.63
C MET A 194 -2.85 22.75 -5.30
N SER A 195 -3.91 23.56 -5.38
CA SER A 195 -4.47 24.28 -4.23
C SER A 195 -5.14 23.37 -3.20
N GLN A 196 -5.58 22.18 -3.62
CA GLN A 196 -6.23 21.20 -2.75
C GLN A 196 -5.26 20.15 -2.18
N SER A 197 -3.99 20.21 -2.57
CA SER A 197 -2.97 19.28 -2.06
C SER A 197 -2.39 19.73 -0.72
N SER A 198 -2.00 18.76 0.11
CA SER A 198 -1.40 19.01 1.42
C SER A 198 -0.49 17.87 1.87
N ALA A 199 0.48 18.20 2.75
CA ALA A 199 1.33 17.26 3.48
C ALA A 199 1.01 17.24 4.99
N SER A 200 -0.15 17.75 5.39
CA SER A 200 -0.63 17.81 6.78
C SER A 200 -2.08 17.32 6.84
N LEU A 201 -2.40 16.51 7.85
CA LEU A 201 -3.77 16.04 8.06
C LEU A 201 -4.72 17.20 8.34
N GLN A 202 -4.30 18.14 9.19
CA GLN A 202 -5.13 19.29 9.56
C GLN A 202 -5.48 20.14 8.33
N ALA A 203 -4.49 20.48 7.52
CA ALA A 203 -4.72 21.23 6.29
C ALA A 203 -5.53 20.43 5.25
N SER A 204 -5.38 19.10 5.20
CA SER A 204 -6.21 18.24 4.35
C SER A 204 -7.69 18.29 4.76
N ILE A 205 -7.97 18.22 6.07
CA ILE A 205 -9.33 18.32 6.61
C ILE A 205 -9.95 19.69 6.31
N GLU A 206 -9.19 20.79 6.52
CA GLU A 206 -9.62 22.15 6.21
C GLU A 206 -9.96 22.35 4.73
N LYS A 207 -9.28 21.59 3.84
CA LYS A 207 -9.56 21.58 2.40
C LYS A 207 -10.68 20.62 1.99
N GLY A 208 -11.32 19.95 2.96
CA GLY A 208 -12.44 19.04 2.72
C GLY A 208 -12.00 17.62 2.36
N LEU A 209 -10.93 17.10 3.00
CA LEU A 209 -10.53 15.69 2.86
C LEU A 209 -11.76 14.80 3.02
N ILE A 210 -12.08 14.02 2.00
CA ILE A 210 -13.21 13.09 2.07
C ILE A 210 -12.93 11.95 3.05
N ALA A 211 -13.98 11.43 3.69
CA ALA A 211 -13.84 10.32 4.62
C ALA A 211 -13.30 9.09 3.91
N GLY A 212 -12.32 8.43 4.51
CA GLY A 212 -11.79 7.16 4.04
C GLY A 212 -12.54 5.97 4.64
N TYR A 213 -12.57 4.87 3.92
CA TYR A 213 -13.32 3.66 4.28
C TYR A 213 -12.42 2.43 4.30
N ARG A 214 -12.74 1.52 5.21
CA ARG A 214 -12.21 0.15 5.25
C ARG A 214 -13.33 -0.83 5.07
N ASN A 215 -13.03 -1.95 4.48
CA ASN A 215 -13.97 -3.04 4.44
C ASN A 215 -13.92 -3.84 5.75
N TYR A 216 -15.08 -4.07 6.34
CA TYR A 216 -15.27 -4.96 7.47
C TYR A 216 -16.39 -5.94 7.13
N PHE A 217 -16.05 -7.20 6.91
CA PHE A 217 -17.02 -8.25 6.60
C PHE A 217 -17.93 -7.88 5.40
N GLY A 218 -17.36 -7.35 4.33
CA GLY A 218 -18.10 -6.92 3.14
C GLY A 218 -18.83 -5.58 3.25
N LEU A 219 -18.64 -4.83 4.34
CA LEU A 219 -19.26 -3.52 4.55
C LEU A 219 -18.21 -2.42 4.58
N PRO A 220 -18.31 -1.39 3.71
CA PRO A 220 -17.45 -0.22 3.79
C PRO A 220 -17.84 0.62 5.02
N ILE A 221 -16.92 0.75 5.95
CA ILE A 221 -17.12 1.53 7.18
C ILE A 221 -16.10 2.66 7.21
N SER A 222 -16.60 3.90 7.35
CA SER A 222 -15.75 5.06 7.46
C SER A 222 -15.02 5.08 8.81
N GLY A 223 -13.81 5.62 8.80
CA GLY A 223 -13.01 5.79 10.01
C GLY A 223 -11.98 6.90 9.84
N PRO A 224 -11.36 7.35 10.93
CA PRO A 224 -10.29 8.33 10.84
C PRO A 224 -9.15 7.79 9.97
N ALA A 225 -8.50 8.67 9.24
CA ALA A 225 -7.24 8.34 8.57
C ALA A 225 -6.19 8.02 9.64
N ASP A 226 -5.51 6.88 9.50
CA ASP A 226 -4.35 6.54 10.34
C ASP A 226 -3.12 7.36 9.86
N TYR A 227 -3.25 8.69 9.92
CA TYR A 227 -2.22 9.61 9.47
C TYR A 227 -1.02 9.57 10.42
N PRO A 228 0.22 9.39 9.91
CA PRO A 228 1.38 9.29 10.79
C PRO A 228 1.70 10.64 11.44
N GLY A 229 2.14 10.58 12.69
CA GLY A 229 2.82 11.70 13.32
C GLY A 229 4.23 11.96 12.76
N PRO A 230 5.01 12.82 13.40
CA PRO A 230 6.42 12.98 13.12
C PRO A 230 7.16 11.63 13.19
N ILE A 231 8.24 11.51 12.42
CA ILE A 231 9.05 10.28 12.45
C ILE A 231 9.71 10.12 13.82
N ASP A 232 9.36 9.05 14.52
CA ASP A 232 9.90 8.64 15.81
C ASP A 232 10.27 7.15 15.83
N ARG A 233 10.78 6.67 16.96
CA ARG A 233 11.06 5.23 17.15
C ARG A 233 9.76 4.44 17.06
N GLY A 234 9.76 3.42 16.19
CA GLY A 234 8.61 2.58 15.93
C GLY A 234 7.74 3.03 14.75
N SER A 235 7.99 4.22 14.17
CA SER A 235 7.29 4.65 12.95
C SER A 235 7.60 3.71 11.79
N TRP A 236 6.54 3.22 11.12
CA TRP A 236 6.65 2.43 9.88
C TRP A 236 6.27 3.25 8.65
N GLY A 237 5.25 4.10 8.77
CA GLY A 237 4.81 5.04 7.75
C GLY A 237 5.28 6.45 8.05
N SER A 238 5.25 7.30 7.04
CA SER A 238 5.55 8.74 7.17
C SER A 238 4.89 9.51 6.03
N VAL A 239 4.69 10.81 6.19
CA VAL A 239 4.09 11.67 5.17
C VAL A 239 4.86 11.60 3.85
N PRO A 240 6.20 11.68 3.81
CA PRO A 240 6.99 11.53 2.57
C PRO A 240 6.81 10.17 1.89
N ALA A 241 6.48 9.14 2.64
CA ALA A 241 6.34 7.77 2.12
C ALA A 241 4.93 7.44 1.63
N GLY A 242 3.86 8.17 2.10
CA GLY A 242 2.54 7.68 1.73
C GLY A 242 1.33 8.48 2.21
N TYR A 243 1.47 9.70 2.71
CA TYR A 243 0.33 10.38 3.31
C TYR A 243 0.13 11.84 2.84
N LEU A 244 0.60 12.17 1.64
CA LEU A 244 0.13 13.38 0.98
C LEU A 244 -1.36 13.23 0.64
N SER A 245 -2.08 14.34 0.65
CA SER A 245 -3.42 14.43 0.09
C SER A 245 -3.42 15.29 -1.16
N ALA A 246 -4.25 14.92 -2.15
CA ALA A 246 -4.45 15.70 -3.36
C ALA A 246 -5.84 15.45 -3.94
N SER A 247 -6.37 16.43 -4.65
CA SER A 247 -7.56 16.26 -5.47
C SER A 247 -7.22 15.67 -6.82
N ILE A 248 -8.24 15.16 -7.54
CA ILE A 248 -8.01 14.61 -8.87
C ILE A 248 -7.57 15.71 -9.86
N SER A 249 -8.11 16.93 -9.74
CA SER A 249 -7.69 18.09 -10.53
C SER A 249 -6.22 18.45 -10.30
N ASP A 250 -5.76 18.41 -9.06
CA ASP A 250 -4.35 18.67 -8.72
C ASP A 250 -3.43 17.59 -9.26
N MET A 251 -3.85 16.32 -9.16
CA MET A 251 -3.07 15.20 -9.72
C MET A 251 -2.98 15.28 -11.26
N GLY A 252 -4.01 15.78 -11.93
CA GLY A 252 -3.94 16.07 -13.37
C GLY A 252 -2.84 17.07 -13.70
N ARG A 253 -2.77 18.19 -12.95
CA ARG A 253 -1.68 19.19 -13.11
C ARG A 253 -0.30 18.60 -12.83
N TYR A 254 -0.20 17.73 -11.84
CA TYR A 254 1.04 17.02 -11.52
C TYR A 254 1.52 16.13 -12.67
N LEU A 255 0.64 15.36 -13.32
CA LEU A 255 1.01 14.55 -14.47
C LEU A 255 1.31 15.41 -15.71
N GLN A 256 0.58 16.50 -15.91
CA GLN A 256 0.85 17.45 -16.99
C GLN A 256 2.25 18.06 -16.90
N MET A 257 2.75 18.34 -15.70
CA MET A 257 4.12 18.80 -15.49
C MET A 257 5.12 17.80 -16.07
N TYR A 258 4.98 16.51 -15.83
CA TYR A 258 5.85 15.47 -16.39
C TYR A 258 5.70 15.36 -17.92
N LEU A 259 4.46 15.43 -18.43
CA LEU A 259 4.19 15.40 -19.88
C LEU A 259 4.76 16.63 -20.63
N ARG A 260 5.08 17.71 -19.91
CA ARG A 260 5.76 18.91 -20.41
C ARG A 260 7.24 18.92 -20.06
N ASP A 261 7.85 17.74 -19.90
CA ASP A 261 9.29 17.62 -19.60
C ASP A 261 9.72 18.36 -18.32
N GLY A 262 8.87 18.42 -17.29
CA GLY A 262 9.17 19.03 -15.99
C GLY A 262 8.67 20.47 -15.82
N ASP A 263 8.20 21.12 -16.91
CA ASP A 263 7.74 22.52 -16.91
C ASP A 263 8.77 23.45 -16.24
N ALA A 264 8.34 24.38 -15.37
CA ALA A 264 9.26 25.24 -14.61
C ALA A 264 9.66 24.66 -13.24
N ILE A 265 9.32 23.39 -12.97
CA ILE A 265 9.51 22.75 -11.65
C ILE A 265 10.85 22.04 -11.55
N ILE A 266 11.26 21.38 -12.65
CA ILE A 266 12.47 20.56 -12.73
C ILE A 266 12.90 20.45 -14.20
N SER A 267 14.18 20.23 -14.46
CA SER A 267 14.69 20.08 -15.83
C SER A 267 14.19 18.79 -16.50
N LYS A 268 14.18 18.81 -17.83
CA LYS A 268 13.89 17.62 -18.65
C LYS A 268 14.85 16.48 -18.34
N GLU A 269 16.11 16.77 -18.15
CA GLU A 269 17.16 15.81 -17.83
C GLU A 269 16.85 15.10 -16.51
N SER A 270 16.41 15.84 -15.50
CA SER A 270 16.01 15.26 -14.22
C SER A 270 14.73 14.41 -14.32
N VAL A 271 13.75 14.82 -15.14
CA VAL A 271 12.57 13.99 -15.43
C VAL A 271 13.00 12.67 -16.07
N GLN A 272 13.88 12.71 -17.07
CA GLN A 272 14.41 11.51 -17.73
C GLN A 272 15.16 10.63 -16.73
N GLN A 273 15.94 11.22 -15.82
CA GLN A 273 16.63 10.48 -14.77
C GLN A 273 15.64 9.84 -13.82
N MET A 274 14.59 10.54 -13.38
CA MET A 274 13.56 9.96 -12.50
C MET A 274 12.89 8.74 -13.13
N PHE A 275 12.69 8.74 -14.43
CA PHE A 275 11.96 7.70 -15.13
C PHE A 275 12.81 6.50 -15.54
N TYR A 276 14.05 6.74 -15.99
CA TYR A 276 14.85 5.73 -16.69
C TYR A 276 16.12 5.31 -15.95
N ASP A 277 16.55 6.03 -14.90
CA ASP A 277 17.54 5.50 -13.95
C ASP A 277 16.85 4.47 -13.06
N THR A 278 16.86 3.21 -13.50
CA THR A 278 16.00 2.16 -12.93
C THR A 278 16.79 0.93 -12.50
N VAL A 279 16.28 0.26 -11.47
CA VAL A 279 16.76 -1.05 -11.02
C VAL A 279 15.67 -2.13 -11.25
N PRO A 280 16.04 -3.39 -11.51
CA PRO A 280 15.06 -4.46 -11.67
C PRO A 280 14.33 -4.74 -10.35
N VAL A 281 13.01 -4.94 -10.44
CA VAL A 281 12.14 -5.34 -9.31
C VAL A 281 11.89 -6.84 -9.32
N ASP A 282 11.61 -7.40 -10.50
CA ASP A 282 11.32 -8.81 -10.71
C ASP A 282 11.91 -9.33 -12.03
N ASP A 283 11.79 -10.65 -12.25
CA ASP A 283 12.21 -11.32 -13.47
C ASP A 283 11.20 -11.09 -14.62
N GLU A 284 10.07 -10.44 -14.33
CA GLU A 284 8.97 -10.21 -15.27
C GLU A 284 9.09 -8.86 -16.01
N GLY A 285 10.12 -8.08 -15.68
CA GLY A 285 10.53 -6.85 -16.34
C GLY A 285 9.93 -5.58 -15.75
N LEU A 286 9.38 -5.65 -14.56
CA LEU A 286 9.11 -4.47 -13.77
C LEU A 286 10.44 -3.91 -13.24
N ARG A 287 10.62 -2.61 -13.35
CA ARG A 287 11.78 -1.86 -12.85
C ARG A 287 11.29 -0.73 -11.95
N TYR A 288 12.16 -0.19 -11.12
CA TYR A 288 11.85 0.96 -10.27
C TYR A 288 12.89 2.06 -10.47
N GLY A 289 12.41 3.24 -10.82
CA GLY A 289 13.21 4.46 -10.97
C GLY A 289 13.20 5.31 -9.70
N LEU A 290 13.38 6.62 -9.85
CA LEU A 290 13.38 7.53 -8.71
C LEU A 290 11.92 7.93 -8.40
N GLY A 291 11.26 7.12 -7.58
CA GLY A 291 9.86 7.32 -7.19
C GLY A 291 8.81 6.87 -8.21
N TRP A 292 9.21 6.11 -9.23
CA TRP A 292 8.34 5.60 -10.28
C TRP A 292 8.65 4.14 -10.60
N GLY A 293 7.60 3.33 -10.78
CA GLY A 293 7.73 2.04 -11.44
C GLY A 293 7.80 2.23 -12.96
N TYR A 294 8.54 1.36 -13.64
CA TYR A 294 8.71 1.37 -15.10
C TYR A 294 8.52 -0.05 -15.66
N THR A 295 7.79 -0.17 -16.76
CA THR A 295 7.66 -1.43 -17.49
C THR A 295 7.37 -1.17 -18.98
N GLU A 296 7.86 -2.01 -19.85
CA GLU A 296 7.52 -2.04 -21.30
C GLU A 296 6.58 -3.19 -21.63
N LYS A 297 6.32 -4.08 -20.68
CA LYS A 297 5.55 -5.31 -20.95
C LYS A 297 4.05 -5.09 -21.06
N ARG A 298 3.55 -3.99 -20.56
CA ARG A 298 2.15 -3.60 -20.72
C ARG A 298 2.04 -2.65 -21.90
N PHE A 299 1.22 -2.98 -22.89
CA PHE A 299 0.98 -2.19 -24.10
C PHE A 299 2.14 -2.12 -25.10
N GLY A 300 3.27 -2.82 -24.89
CA GLY A 300 4.42 -2.83 -25.79
C GLY A 300 5.14 -1.48 -25.93
N GLN A 301 5.01 -0.64 -24.92
CA GLN A 301 5.64 0.70 -24.87
C GLN A 301 5.97 1.04 -23.42
N PRO A 302 6.86 2.03 -23.17
CA PRO A 302 7.16 2.52 -21.85
C PRO A 302 5.90 2.95 -21.09
N LEU A 303 5.73 2.41 -19.91
CA LEU A 303 4.70 2.79 -18.97
C LEU A 303 5.34 3.12 -17.63
N LEU A 304 5.09 4.33 -17.15
CA LEU A 304 5.43 4.74 -15.81
C LEU A 304 4.22 4.58 -14.92
N VAL A 305 4.41 4.07 -13.72
CA VAL A 305 3.31 3.76 -12.82
C VAL A 305 3.72 3.99 -11.36
N HIS A 306 2.80 4.50 -10.56
CA HIS A 306 2.87 4.35 -9.12
C HIS A 306 1.49 4.07 -8.53
N ALA A 307 1.42 3.08 -7.66
CA ALA A 307 0.21 2.77 -6.90
C ALA A 307 0.31 3.40 -5.49
N GLY A 308 -0.82 3.79 -4.95
CA GLY A 308 -0.96 4.27 -3.59
C GLY A 308 -1.89 3.39 -2.78
N LEU A 309 -1.45 2.99 -1.60
CA LEU A 309 -2.23 2.19 -0.68
C LEU A 309 -1.94 2.66 0.74
N VAL A 310 -2.97 3.09 1.43
CA VAL A 310 -2.99 3.30 2.88
C VAL A 310 -4.22 2.60 3.45
N GLU A 311 -4.40 2.67 4.74
CA GLU A 311 -5.38 1.85 5.44
C GLU A 311 -6.81 1.99 4.94
N ASN A 312 -7.17 3.14 4.38
CA ASN A 312 -8.54 3.49 3.98
C ASN A 312 -8.64 4.29 2.67
N TYR A 313 -7.56 4.34 1.89
CA TYR A 313 -7.55 4.89 0.54
C TYR A 313 -6.70 4.04 -0.38
N THR A 314 -7.08 4.00 -1.65
CA THR A 314 -6.32 3.36 -2.73
C THR A 314 -6.24 4.31 -3.91
N SER A 315 -5.11 4.33 -4.60
CA SER A 315 -4.90 5.19 -5.74
C SER A 315 -3.94 4.58 -6.75
N LYS A 316 -3.95 5.09 -7.97
CA LYS A 316 -2.99 4.68 -8.99
C LYS A 316 -2.80 5.81 -10.00
N MET A 317 -1.57 5.99 -10.47
CA MET A 317 -1.26 6.91 -11.54
C MET A 317 -0.37 6.25 -12.59
N PHE A 318 -0.53 6.70 -13.84
CA PHE A 318 0.19 6.20 -15.00
C PHE A 318 0.60 7.36 -15.90
N ILE A 319 1.74 7.20 -16.54
CA ILE A 319 2.15 8.04 -17.67
C ILE A 319 2.55 7.09 -18.81
N LEU A 320 2.04 7.36 -20.02
CA LEU A 320 2.50 6.79 -21.26
C LEU A 320 3.22 7.89 -22.04
N PRO A 321 4.56 7.99 -21.93
CA PRO A 321 5.31 9.09 -22.53
C PRO A 321 5.15 9.16 -24.04
N GLU A 322 5.13 8.00 -24.73
CA GLU A 322 5.01 7.93 -26.18
C GLU A 322 3.62 8.36 -26.69
N LYS A 323 2.57 8.16 -25.89
CA LYS A 323 1.22 8.63 -26.21
C LYS A 323 0.95 10.05 -25.71
N GLY A 324 1.81 10.58 -24.85
CA GLY A 324 1.61 11.88 -24.22
C GLY A 324 0.39 11.92 -23.30
N ILE A 325 0.05 10.80 -22.63
CA ILE A 325 -1.16 10.66 -21.79
C ILE A 325 -0.76 10.35 -20.35
N GLY A 326 -1.45 10.98 -19.40
CA GLY A 326 -1.40 10.69 -17.99
C GLY A 326 -2.79 10.31 -17.45
N VAL A 327 -2.84 9.34 -16.55
CA VAL A 327 -4.09 8.85 -15.94
C VAL A 327 -3.92 8.77 -14.44
N VAL A 328 -4.92 9.23 -13.68
CA VAL A 328 -4.98 9.04 -12.21
C VAL A 328 -6.35 8.51 -11.83
N VAL A 329 -6.35 7.60 -10.86
CA VAL A 329 -7.54 7.10 -10.18
C VAL A 329 -7.34 7.23 -8.68
N LEU A 330 -8.28 7.86 -7.99
CA LEU A 330 -8.32 8.02 -6.54
C LEU A 330 -9.58 7.36 -5.98
N VAL A 331 -9.42 6.57 -4.92
CA VAL A 331 -10.51 5.84 -4.25
C VAL A 331 -10.41 6.06 -2.75
N ASN A 332 -11.53 6.39 -2.11
CA ASN A 332 -11.58 6.58 -0.66
C ASN A 332 -11.88 5.30 0.12
N MET A 333 -11.54 4.16 -0.44
CA MET A 333 -11.65 2.87 0.22
C MET A 333 -10.41 2.03 -0.01
N ASN A 334 -9.97 1.32 1.03
CA ASN A 334 -9.03 0.23 0.88
C ASN A 334 -9.70 -1.08 1.27
N ASP A 335 -9.95 -1.90 0.25
CA ASP A 335 -10.14 -3.34 0.40
C ASP A 335 -8.91 -4.03 -0.20
N TYR A 336 -7.94 -4.34 0.64
CA TYR A 336 -6.65 -4.88 0.21
C TYR A 336 -6.77 -6.11 -0.70
N LEU A 337 -7.81 -6.90 -0.53
CA LEU A 337 -8.01 -8.14 -1.28
C LEU A 337 -8.67 -7.93 -2.65
N VAL A 338 -9.44 -6.85 -2.81
CA VAL A 338 -10.32 -6.68 -3.97
C VAL A 338 -10.17 -5.35 -4.68
N THR A 339 -10.21 -4.21 -3.97
CA THR A 339 -10.27 -2.87 -4.58
C THR A 339 -9.06 -2.58 -5.48
N ASN A 340 -7.92 -3.14 -5.17
CA ASN A 340 -6.70 -2.97 -5.95
C ASN A 340 -6.81 -3.55 -7.36
N ASN A 341 -7.53 -4.65 -7.53
CA ASN A 341 -7.73 -5.27 -8.84
C ASN A 341 -8.65 -4.45 -9.73
N VAL A 342 -9.61 -3.72 -9.13
CA VAL A 342 -10.56 -2.88 -9.86
C VAL A 342 -9.84 -1.73 -10.57
N LEU A 343 -8.84 -1.13 -9.92
CA LEU A 343 -8.08 -0.02 -10.52
C LEU A 343 -7.40 -0.43 -11.82
N ASP A 344 -6.92 -1.66 -11.93
CA ASP A 344 -6.29 -2.17 -13.16
C ASP A 344 -7.30 -2.36 -14.29
N THR A 345 -8.53 -2.79 -13.98
CA THR A 345 -9.59 -2.95 -14.99
C THR A 345 -10.14 -1.64 -15.51
N ILE A 346 -10.10 -0.59 -14.69
CA ILE A 346 -10.50 0.77 -15.09
C ILE A 346 -9.48 1.38 -16.04
N VAL A 347 -8.21 1.17 -15.76
CA VAL A 347 -7.12 1.80 -16.50
C VAL A 347 -6.92 1.19 -17.89
N ASP A 348 -7.10 -0.11 -18.08
CA ASP A 348 -6.89 -0.77 -19.37
C ASP A 348 -7.68 -0.09 -20.51
N PRO A 349 -8.99 0.16 -20.41
CA PRO A 349 -9.75 0.90 -21.44
C PRO A 349 -9.29 2.34 -21.63
N LEU A 350 -8.95 3.05 -20.55
CA LEU A 350 -8.43 4.43 -20.64
C LEU A 350 -7.11 4.51 -21.41
N LEU A 351 -6.39 3.41 -21.47
CA LEU A 351 -5.14 3.27 -22.23
C LEU A 351 -5.34 2.64 -23.62
N GLY A 352 -6.60 2.41 -24.03
CA GLY A 352 -6.93 1.80 -25.34
C GLY A 352 -6.72 0.30 -25.38
N ALA A 353 -6.60 -0.38 -24.25
CA ALA A 353 -6.52 -1.83 -24.18
C ALA A 353 -7.90 -2.44 -23.88
N PRO A 354 -8.19 -3.66 -24.35
CA PRO A 354 -9.42 -4.33 -23.98
C PRO A 354 -9.45 -4.56 -22.46
N ARG A 355 -10.59 -4.27 -21.86
CA ARG A 355 -10.81 -4.56 -20.45
C ARG A 355 -10.59 -6.04 -20.15
N LYS A 356 -9.87 -6.33 -19.09
CA LYS A 356 -9.83 -7.68 -18.53
C LYS A 356 -11.10 -7.95 -17.74
N ASP A 357 -11.84 -8.99 -18.12
CA ASP A 357 -12.93 -9.49 -17.30
C ASP A 357 -12.34 -10.22 -16.08
N LEU A 358 -12.14 -9.49 -15.01
CA LEU A 358 -11.78 -10.10 -13.74
C LEU A 358 -13.05 -10.62 -13.06
N PRO A 359 -13.01 -11.84 -12.48
CA PRO A 359 -14.13 -12.32 -11.70
C PRO A 359 -14.35 -11.38 -10.51
N ASN A 360 -15.61 -10.95 -10.31
CA ASN A 360 -15.97 -10.18 -9.11
C ASN A 360 -15.85 -11.08 -7.88
N LEU A 361 -14.70 -11.04 -7.21
CA LEU A 361 -14.41 -11.81 -5.99
C LEU A 361 -14.86 -11.09 -4.70
N TYR A 362 -15.38 -9.87 -4.79
CA TYR A 362 -15.76 -9.08 -3.62
C TYR A 362 -16.72 -9.85 -2.69
N PHE A 363 -17.89 -10.21 -3.21
CA PHE A 363 -18.89 -10.89 -2.42
C PHE A 363 -18.46 -12.30 -1.96
N PRO A 364 -17.99 -13.22 -2.83
CA PRO A 364 -17.61 -14.57 -2.39
C PRO A 364 -16.43 -14.57 -1.41
N LEU A 365 -15.49 -13.63 -1.51
CA LEU A 365 -14.36 -13.55 -0.60
C LEU A 365 -14.81 -13.11 0.80
N HIS A 366 -15.58 -12.04 0.90
CA HIS A 366 -16.10 -11.58 2.18
C HIS A 366 -17.04 -12.61 2.81
N LEU A 367 -17.90 -13.26 2.02
CA LEU A 367 -18.75 -14.37 2.50
C LEU A 367 -17.90 -15.53 3.08
N ALA A 368 -16.77 -15.85 2.47
CA ALA A 368 -15.87 -16.88 2.98
C ALA A 368 -15.22 -16.47 4.32
N ILE A 369 -14.81 -15.21 4.45
CA ILE A 369 -14.27 -14.64 5.71
C ILE A 369 -15.35 -14.69 6.80
N ASP A 370 -16.58 -14.28 6.50
CA ASP A 370 -17.73 -14.28 7.41
C ASP A 370 -18.08 -15.69 7.86
N ALA A 371 -18.12 -16.64 6.91
CA ALA A 371 -18.39 -18.05 7.22
C ALA A 371 -17.30 -18.65 8.13
N LEU A 372 -16.03 -18.32 7.88
CA LEU A 372 -14.92 -18.74 8.73
C LEU A 372 -15.04 -18.14 10.14
N TYR A 373 -15.38 -16.84 10.23
CA TYR A 373 -15.60 -16.15 11.50
C TYR A 373 -16.73 -16.81 12.29
N LEU A 374 -17.87 -17.04 11.66
CA LEU A 374 -19.02 -17.68 12.27
C LEU A 374 -18.68 -19.09 12.78
N LEU A 375 -18.01 -19.90 11.95
CA LEU A 375 -17.58 -21.25 12.30
C LEU A 375 -16.67 -21.27 13.53
N LEU A 376 -15.61 -20.45 13.52
CA LEU A 376 -14.67 -20.39 14.64
C LEU A 376 -15.32 -19.85 15.91
N THR A 377 -16.22 -18.88 15.78
CA THR A 377 -16.99 -18.32 16.90
C THR A 377 -17.94 -19.37 17.50
N ILE A 378 -18.66 -20.14 16.67
CA ILE A 378 -19.50 -21.25 17.12
C ILE A 378 -18.67 -22.30 17.86
N ILE A 379 -17.49 -22.67 17.33
CA ILE A 379 -16.58 -23.61 17.98
C ILE A 379 -16.13 -23.08 19.34
N SER A 380 -15.81 -21.80 19.45
CA SER A 380 -15.39 -21.14 20.69
C SER A 380 -16.51 -21.12 21.72
N ILE A 381 -17.71 -20.67 21.32
CA ILE A 381 -18.91 -20.66 22.19
C ILE A 381 -19.28 -22.08 22.63
N TYR A 382 -19.33 -23.04 21.71
CA TYR A 382 -19.62 -24.42 22.02
C TYR A 382 -18.62 -24.99 23.03
N SER A 383 -17.32 -24.74 22.83
CA SER A 383 -16.26 -25.18 23.75
C SER A 383 -16.44 -24.58 25.13
N PHE A 384 -16.85 -23.31 25.23
CA PHE A 384 -17.11 -22.62 26.48
C PHE A 384 -18.35 -23.18 27.21
N ILE A 385 -19.50 -23.28 26.54
CA ILE A 385 -20.76 -23.76 27.15
C ILE A 385 -20.63 -25.20 27.63
N THR A 386 -19.88 -26.02 26.90
CA THR A 386 -19.72 -27.45 27.22
C THR A 386 -18.67 -27.75 28.28
N ILE A 387 -17.96 -26.75 28.82
CA ILE A 387 -16.95 -26.94 29.88
C ILE A 387 -17.51 -27.68 31.08
N GLY A 388 -18.73 -27.34 31.52
CA GLY A 388 -19.40 -28.01 32.65
C GLY A 388 -19.66 -29.51 32.41
N LYS A 389 -20.12 -29.85 31.21
CA LYS A 389 -20.31 -31.27 30.80
C LYS A 389 -18.97 -31.97 30.63
N TRP A 390 -17.99 -31.30 30.07
CA TRP A 390 -16.64 -31.79 29.87
C TRP A 390 -15.98 -32.15 31.22
N LYS A 391 -16.16 -31.35 32.28
CA LYS A 391 -15.63 -31.62 33.63
C LYS A 391 -16.13 -32.92 34.21
N ARG A 392 -17.40 -33.28 33.97
CA ARG A 392 -18.08 -34.45 34.56
C ARG A 392 -17.85 -35.75 33.77
N LYS A 393 -17.36 -35.67 32.56
CA LYS A 393 -17.20 -36.81 31.65
C LYS A 393 -15.85 -37.50 31.89
N GLU A 394 -15.83 -38.84 31.93
CA GLU A 394 -14.59 -39.60 31.83
C GLU A 394 -13.91 -39.33 30.49
N LYS A 395 -12.58 -39.19 30.52
CA LYS A 395 -11.78 -38.74 29.37
C LYS A 395 -10.93 -39.89 28.85
N GLY A 396 -11.30 -40.41 27.70
CA GLY A 396 -10.47 -41.32 26.94
C GLY A 396 -9.45 -40.57 26.04
N MET A 397 -8.50 -41.30 25.48
CA MET A 397 -7.44 -40.77 24.62
C MET A 397 -7.97 -39.88 23.47
N LYS A 398 -9.10 -40.27 22.84
CA LYS A 398 -9.75 -39.48 21.78
C LYS A 398 -10.15 -38.07 22.24
N THR A 399 -10.63 -37.92 23.47
CA THR A 399 -11.03 -36.63 24.04
C THR A 399 -9.80 -35.72 24.22
N TYR A 400 -8.72 -36.28 24.74
CA TYR A 400 -7.46 -35.50 24.88
C TYR A 400 -6.88 -35.08 23.55
N ILE A 401 -6.86 -35.97 22.56
CA ILE A 401 -6.38 -35.64 21.21
C ILE A 401 -7.24 -34.50 20.60
N LEU A 402 -8.56 -34.59 20.67
CA LEU A 402 -9.45 -33.54 20.15
C LEU A 402 -9.31 -32.23 20.91
N ASP A 403 -9.09 -32.26 22.21
CA ASP A 403 -8.84 -31.05 23.01
C ASP A 403 -7.49 -30.40 22.62
N ILE A 404 -6.44 -31.17 22.40
CA ILE A 404 -5.15 -30.67 21.94
C ILE A 404 -5.29 -30.04 20.53
N LEU A 405 -5.92 -30.77 19.62
CA LEU A 405 -6.13 -30.25 18.25
C LEU A 405 -6.91 -28.94 18.25
N ARG A 406 -8.03 -28.89 18.98
CA ARG A 406 -8.95 -27.74 18.98
C ARG A 406 -8.42 -26.55 19.76
N HIS A 407 -7.79 -26.78 20.92
CA HIS A 407 -7.49 -25.70 21.86
C HIS A 407 -6.00 -25.30 21.87
N PHE A 408 -5.14 -26.03 21.18
CA PHE A 408 -3.71 -25.70 21.10
C PHE A 408 -3.20 -25.68 19.65
N LEU A 409 -3.39 -26.74 18.88
CA LEU A 409 -2.85 -26.77 17.51
C LEU A 409 -3.59 -25.83 16.56
N LEU A 410 -4.93 -25.79 16.62
CA LEU A 410 -5.71 -24.86 15.79
C LEU A 410 -5.39 -23.39 16.12
N PRO A 411 -5.41 -22.92 17.39
CA PRO A 411 -4.99 -21.56 17.73
C PRO A 411 -3.59 -21.22 17.27
N VAL A 412 -2.60 -22.08 17.51
CA VAL A 412 -1.24 -21.87 17.06
C VAL A 412 -1.16 -21.76 15.53
N GLY A 413 -1.88 -22.64 14.81
CA GLY A 413 -1.97 -22.58 13.35
C GLY A 413 -2.54 -21.24 12.85
N LEU A 414 -3.64 -20.77 13.49
CA LEU A 414 -4.25 -19.48 13.14
C LEU A 414 -3.30 -18.30 13.41
N LEU A 415 -2.60 -18.29 14.54
CA LEU A 415 -1.63 -17.22 14.89
C LEU A 415 -0.38 -17.24 14.01
N CYS A 416 0.07 -18.43 13.57
CA CYS A 416 1.24 -18.58 12.73
C CYS A 416 0.95 -18.35 11.24
N LEU A 417 -0.31 -18.46 10.81
CA LEU A 417 -0.68 -18.34 9.39
C LEU A 417 -0.16 -17.05 8.75
N PRO A 418 -0.33 -15.87 9.36
CA PRO A 418 0.21 -14.63 8.82
C PRO A 418 1.73 -14.61 8.68
N LEU A 419 2.42 -15.17 9.67
CA LEU A 419 3.88 -15.24 9.66
C LEU A 419 4.42 -16.19 8.56
N LEU A 420 3.68 -17.29 8.28
CA LEU A 420 4.02 -18.21 7.20
C LEU A 420 3.95 -17.55 5.82
N VAL A 421 3.05 -16.59 5.66
CA VAL A 421 2.91 -15.78 4.45
C VAL A 421 3.74 -14.49 4.47
N GLY A 422 4.59 -14.31 5.50
CA GLY A 422 5.53 -13.19 5.58
C GLY A 422 4.90 -11.85 5.97
N SER A 423 3.65 -11.87 6.46
CA SER A 423 2.94 -10.67 6.89
C SER A 423 2.95 -10.54 8.41
N PRO A 424 3.60 -9.51 8.99
CA PRO A 424 3.54 -9.28 10.43
C PRO A 424 2.09 -9.00 10.90
N PRO A 425 1.72 -9.41 12.13
CA PRO A 425 0.37 -9.18 12.68
C PRO A 425 -0.07 -7.71 12.60
N ARG A 426 0.87 -6.78 12.76
CA ARG A 426 0.60 -5.33 12.64
C ARG A 426 0.06 -4.97 11.25
N ILE A 427 0.58 -5.55 10.19
CA ILE A 427 0.15 -5.25 8.82
C ILE A 427 -1.27 -5.77 8.58
N ILE A 428 -1.60 -6.97 9.07
CA ILE A 428 -2.97 -7.48 8.99
C ILE A 428 -3.93 -6.59 9.79
N TRP A 429 -3.53 -6.17 10.97
CA TRP A 429 -4.32 -5.21 11.75
C TRP A 429 -4.54 -3.89 11.01
N LEU A 430 -3.55 -3.38 10.29
CA LEU A 430 -3.67 -2.12 9.55
C LEU A 430 -4.57 -2.26 8.32
N PHE A 431 -4.41 -3.33 7.53
CA PHE A 431 -5.01 -3.42 6.20
C PHE A 431 -6.19 -4.39 6.09
N VAL A 432 -6.34 -5.38 7.00
CA VAL A 432 -7.38 -6.41 6.93
C VAL A 432 -7.87 -6.73 8.35
N LYS A 433 -8.47 -5.73 9.00
CA LYS A 433 -8.84 -5.81 10.43
C LYS A 433 -9.84 -6.91 10.73
N ASP A 434 -10.80 -7.17 9.85
CA ASP A 434 -11.76 -8.26 9.97
C ASP A 434 -11.06 -9.63 10.01
N LEU A 435 -10.14 -9.89 9.08
CA LEU A 435 -9.35 -11.12 9.10
C LEU A 435 -8.48 -11.21 10.37
N PHE A 436 -7.92 -10.09 10.86
CA PHE A 436 -7.21 -10.07 12.13
C PHE A 436 -8.12 -10.54 13.28
N VAL A 437 -9.33 -9.98 13.37
CA VAL A 437 -10.31 -10.37 14.40
C VAL A 437 -10.67 -11.85 14.28
N VAL A 438 -10.94 -12.35 13.07
CA VAL A 438 -11.23 -13.76 12.81
C VAL A 438 -10.14 -14.68 13.35
N LEU A 439 -8.89 -14.37 13.01
CA LEU A 439 -7.76 -15.22 13.36
C LEU A 439 -7.37 -15.10 14.84
N TYR A 440 -7.11 -13.89 15.30
CA TYR A 440 -6.50 -13.68 16.61
C TYR A 440 -7.49 -13.78 17.78
N PHE A 441 -8.69 -13.21 17.65
CA PHE A 441 -9.70 -13.27 18.70
C PHE A 441 -10.12 -14.72 18.97
N ASN A 442 -10.45 -15.48 17.93
CA ASN A 442 -10.86 -16.88 18.08
C ASN A 442 -9.71 -17.78 18.56
N ALA A 443 -8.48 -17.53 18.08
CA ALA A 443 -7.31 -18.25 18.56
C ALA A 443 -7.10 -18.04 20.07
N CYS A 444 -7.15 -16.79 20.55
CA CYS A 444 -7.02 -16.47 21.96
C CYS A 444 -8.14 -17.12 22.80
N ALA A 445 -9.40 -17.03 22.34
CA ALA A 445 -10.53 -17.62 23.06
C ALA A 445 -10.38 -19.14 23.20
N LEU A 446 -10.07 -19.85 22.12
CA LEU A 446 -9.86 -21.29 22.14
C LEU A 446 -8.67 -21.70 23.01
N PHE A 447 -7.55 -20.95 22.91
CA PHE A 447 -6.36 -21.23 23.72
C PHE A 447 -6.64 -21.07 25.22
N LEU A 448 -7.31 -20.00 25.62
CA LEU A 448 -7.69 -19.78 27.04
C LEU A 448 -8.59 -20.87 27.56
N ILE A 449 -9.54 -21.38 26.76
CA ILE A 449 -10.36 -22.53 27.12
C ILE A 449 -9.49 -23.78 27.33
N GLY A 450 -8.50 -23.99 26.47
CA GLY A 450 -7.53 -25.09 26.59
C GLY A 450 -6.71 -25.00 27.86
N VAL A 451 -6.16 -23.85 28.18
CA VAL A 451 -5.41 -23.60 29.42
C VAL A 451 -6.28 -23.88 30.65
N TYR A 452 -7.51 -23.38 30.63
CA TYR A 452 -8.46 -23.67 31.71
C TYR A 452 -8.73 -25.19 31.90
N LYS A 453 -8.89 -25.93 30.81
CA LYS A 453 -9.07 -27.39 30.86
C LYS A 453 -7.84 -28.10 31.44
N LEU A 454 -6.63 -27.70 31.06
CA LEU A 454 -5.39 -28.25 31.63
C LEU A 454 -5.27 -27.96 33.13
N PHE A 455 -5.55 -26.72 33.53
CA PHE A 455 -5.56 -26.34 34.94
C PHE A 455 -6.54 -27.21 35.78
N PHE A 456 -7.73 -27.45 35.23
CA PHE A 456 -8.71 -28.31 35.88
C PHE A 456 -8.24 -29.77 36.03
N ILE A 457 -7.59 -30.32 35.00
CA ILE A 457 -7.01 -31.69 35.07
C ILE A 457 -5.90 -31.75 36.13
N TRP A 458 -5.01 -30.75 36.12
CA TRP A 458 -3.90 -30.68 37.09
C TRP A 458 -4.41 -30.58 38.53
N LYS A 459 -5.38 -29.70 38.81
CA LYS A 459 -5.98 -29.53 40.14
C LYS A 459 -6.63 -30.82 40.63
N ASN A 460 -7.35 -31.55 39.77
CA ASN A 460 -8.00 -32.80 40.18
C ASN A 460 -7.01 -33.94 40.42
N ARG A 461 -5.85 -33.95 39.77
CA ARG A 461 -4.79 -34.93 40.06
C ARG A 461 -4.14 -34.72 41.43
N GLN A 462 -4.01 -33.49 41.88
CA GLN A 462 -3.48 -33.19 43.22
C GLN A 462 -4.44 -33.52 44.34
N ASN A 463 -5.73 -33.61 44.05
CA ASN A 463 -6.76 -33.94 45.04
C ASN A 463 -7.15 -35.44 45.03
N GLN A 464 -6.45 -36.30 44.30
CA GLN A 464 -6.58 -37.76 44.41
C GLN A 464 -5.57 -38.24 45.46
N PRO A 465 -6.03 -38.99 46.50
CA PRO A 465 -5.16 -39.49 47.57
C PRO A 465 -4.10 -40.44 47.07
#